data_fd6ad3cb30326e65019a32cba937b1ea
#
_entry.id   fd6ad3cb30326e65019a32cba937b1ea
#
_cell.length_a   1.000
_cell.length_b   1.000
_cell.length_c   1.000
_cell.angle_alpha   90.00
_cell.angle_beta   90.00
_cell.angle_gamma   90.00
#
_symmetry.space_group_name_H-M   'P 1'
#
loop_
_entity.id
_entity.type
_entity.pdbx_description
1 polymer ?
#
loop_
_entity_poly.entity_id
_entity_poly.type
_entity_poly.pdbx_seq_one_letter_code
_entity_poly.pdbx_strand_id
1 'polypeptide(L)'
;MRVIRLFFILILLMALLPSVVRAEEPIITADAAILIEATTGRVLWEKEGEARHYPASMTKMMTTILLLENIDPAEEIFISPQAAMTENTSLGIKAGERLTAKELTTGMMMVSDNGAAVAIAEAMDGDTATFAKRMNAKAKEIGMENTNFVNPNGLTDPNHYSTPHDIARLARYAMENDDFRQIVQREKETIYWSYPNGRFKNVINTNELLGNYEGITGVKTGWTNAAGGCLTASAKRNGLKLIAVVMHSKTEEDRFSDMRKILDYGFQHVHMVHGFSKEELSRRIFIVDGRMGTTVARPIEDVEYPLMDGEDPSHCSIAYDAPRIVTAPVSGKDVGKVIIKYDDKPVGSVALHSERVEEGFSIGSFIVSVFGWML
;
A
#
# COMPACT_ATOMS: atom_id res chain seq x y z
N MET A 1 -6.31 30.27 -57.81
CA MET A 1 -7.05 29.00 -57.53
C MET A 1 -6.21 27.88 -56.90
N ARG A 2 -4.97 27.61 -57.38
CA ARG A 2 -4.12 26.54 -56.78
C ARG A 2 -3.70 26.80 -55.34
N VAL A 3 -3.34 28.03 -55.00
CA VAL A 3 -2.91 28.42 -53.63
C VAL A 3 -4.05 28.31 -52.63
N ILE A 4 -5.31 28.67 -53.01
CA ILE A 4 -6.48 28.57 -52.17
C ILE A 4 -6.83 27.06 -51.91
N ARG A 5 -6.66 26.20 -52.92
CA ARG A 5 -6.86 24.75 -52.69
C ARG A 5 -5.82 24.13 -51.77
N LEU A 6 -4.55 24.52 -51.85
CA LEU A 6 -3.50 24.08 -50.94
C LEU A 6 -3.78 24.56 -49.50
N PHE A 7 -4.28 25.77 -49.32
CA PHE A 7 -4.62 26.31 -48.02
C PHE A 7 -5.81 25.54 -47.38
N PHE A 8 -6.84 25.20 -48.18
CA PHE A 8 -7.95 24.37 -47.70
C PHE A 8 -7.54 22.92 -47.37
N ILE A 9 -6.61 22.32 -48.14
CA ILE A 9 -6.08 20.98 -47.86
C ILE A 9 -5.24 21.01 -46.60
N LEU A 10 -4.47 22.05 -46.33
CA LEU A 10 -3.68 22.20 -45.11
C LEU A 10 -4.55 22.36 -43.88
N ILE A 11 -5.65 23.13 -43.99
CA ILE A 11 -6.63 23.28 -42.90
C ILE A 11 -7.37 21.94 -42.64
N LEU A 12 -7.71 21.19 -43.69
CA LEU A 12 -8.34 19.90 -43.58
C LEU A 12 -7.40 18.84 -42.94
N LEU A 13 -6.12 18.88 -43.27
CA LEU A 13 -5.09 18.04 -42.67
C LEU A 13 -4.81 18.41 -41.21
N MET A 14 -4.87 19.70 -40.84
CA MET A 14 -4.78 20.12 -39.43
C MET A 14 -6.02 19.70 -38.61
N ALA A 15 -7.20 19.62 -39.21
CA ALA A 15 -8.42 19.17 -38.56
C ALA A 15 -8.47 17.61 -38.38
N LEU A 16 -7.57 16.89 -39.05
CA LEU A 16 -7.42 15.44 -38.93
C LEU A 16 -6.34 15.00 -37.93
N LEU A 17 -5.64 15.97 -37.32
CA LEU A 17 -4.75 15.62 -36.21
C LEU A 17 -5.64 15.13 -35.06
N PRO A 18 -5.40 13.90 -34.55
CA PRO A 18 -6.12 13.45 -33.38
C PRO A 18 -5.90 14.47 -32.27
N SER A 19 -6.95 15.16 -31.84
CA SER A 19 -6.90 15.93 -30.60
C SER A 19 -6.62 14.92 -29.51
N VAL A 20 -5.47 15.02 -28.88
CA VAL A 20 -5.21 14.29 -27.65
C VAL A 20 -6.25 14.82 -26.65
N VAL A 21 -7.35 14.09 -26.51
CA VAL A 21 -8.36 14.36 -25.48
C VAL A 21 -7.67 14.02 -24.18
N ARG A 22 -7.07 15.03 -23.55
CA ARG A 22 -6.56 14.86 -22.19
C ARG A 22 -7.77 14.63 -21.29
N ALA A 23 -7.73 13.53 -20.53
CA ALA A 23 -8.74 13.25 -19.53
C ALA A 23 -8.93 14.45 -18.59
N GLU A 24 -10.17 14.80 -18.29
CA GLU A 24 -10.47 15.88 -17.35
C GLU A 24 -10.04 15.46 -15.94
N GLU A 25 -9.10 16.18 -15.35
CA GLU A 25 -8.57 15.85 -14.03
C GLU A 25 -9.62 16.01 -12.93
N PRO A 26 -9.64 15.14 -11.91
CA PRO A 26 -10.65 15.20 -10.86
C PRO A 26 -10.53 16.47 -10.02
N ILE A 27 -11.63 17.23 -9.91
CA ILE A 27 -11.72 18.42 -9.06
C ILE A 27 -12.10 17.97 -7.65
N ILE A 28 -11.15 18.07 -6.71
CA ILE A 28 -11.28 17.63 -5.31
C ILE A 28 -11.09 18.79 -4.32
N THR A 29 -11.63 18.62 -3.13
CA THR A 29 -11.50 19.58 -2.02
C THR A 29 -10.26 19.32 -1.16
N ALA A 30 -9.73 18.08 -1.16
CA ALA A 30 -8.53 17.72 -0.43
C ALA A 30 -7.32 18.55 -0.89
N ASP A 31 -6.47 18.93 0.04
CA ASP A 31 -5.24 19.68 -0.27
C ASP A 31 -4.21 18.79 -0.99
N ALA A 32 -4.12 17.52 -0.61
CA ALA A 32 -3.18 16.58 -1.18
C ALA A 32 -3.84 15.21 -1.43
N ALA A 33 -3.49 14.58 -2.55
CA ALA A 33 -4.03 13.28 -2.93
C ALA A 33 -3.13 12.55 -3.93
N ILE A 34 -3.33 11.24 -4.05
CA ILE A 34 -2.66 10.40 -5.03
C ILE A 34 -3.57 9.25 -5.47
N LEU A 35 -3.40 8.82 -6.71
CA LEU A 35 -3.96 7.60 -7.27
C LEU A 35 -2.82 6.76 -7.85
N ILE A 36 -2.72 5.51 -7.44
CA ILE A 36 -1.74 4.55 -7.98
C ILE A 36 -2.44 3.29 -8.50
N GLU A 37 -1.83 2.63 -9.47
CA GLU A 37 -2.13 1.23 -9.75
C GLU A 37 -1.43 0.35 -8.71
N ALA A 38 -2.18 -0.56 -8.08
CA ALA A 38 -1.74 -1.24 -6.87
C ALA A 38 -0.64 -2.28 -7.11
N THR A 39 -0.63 -2.96 -8.25
CA THR A 39 0.35 -4.02 -8.55
C THR A 39 1.73 -3.45 -8.84
N THR A 40 1.80 -2.42 -9.69
CA THR A 40 3.05 -1.81 -10.12
C THR A 40 3.50 -0.65 -9.23
N GLY A 41 2.56 -0.02 -8.51
CA GLY A 41 2.77 1.23 -7.79
C GLY A 41 2.87 2.45 -8.71
N ARG A 42 2.49 2.31 -10.01
CA ARG A 42 2.50 3.43 -10.94
C ARG A 42 1.57 4.54 -10.46
N VAL A 43 2.10 5.77 -10.38
CA VAL A 43 1.29 6.96 -10.14
C VAL A 43 0.50 7.28 -11.40
N LEU A 44 -0.81 7.33 -11.28
CA LEU A 44 -1.76 7.59 -12.36
C LEU A 44 -2.23 9.05 -12.34
N TRP A 45 -2.34 9.61 -11.15
CA TRP A 45 -2.70 11.00 -10.93
C TRP A 45 -2.28 11.43 -9.52
N GLU A 46 -1.93 12.69 -9.35
CA GLU A 46 -1.64 13.25 -8.03
C GLU A 46 -1.91 14.76 -7.95
N LYS A 47 -2.19 15.21 -6.74
CA LYS A 47 -2.24 16.61 -6.33
C LYS A 47 -1.40 16.74 -5.07
N GLU A 48 -0.32 17.54 -5.11
CA GLU A 48 0.57 17.74 -3.97
C GLU A 48 1.00 16.42 -3.28
N GLY A 49 1.33 15.39 -4.09
CA GLY A 49 1.58 14.02 -3.63
C GLY A 49 2.70 13.86 -2.60
N GLU A 50 3.68 14.78 -2.57
CA GLU A 50 4.79 14.82 -1.59
C GLU A 50 4.57 15.83 -0.45
N ALA A 51 3.43 16.53 -0.41
CA ALA A 51 3.14 17.46 0.67
C ALA A 51 2.91 16.73 2.00
N ARG A 52 3.57 17.20 3.07
CA ARG A 52 3.42 16.63 4.42
C ARG A 52 2.13 17.09 5.06
N HIS A 53 1.35 16.12 5.51
CA HIS A 53 0.11 16.32 6.25
C HIS A 53 0.07 15.39 7.47
N TYR A 54 -0.82 15.66 8.41
CA TYR A 54 -1.14 14.74 9.49
C TYR A 54 -1.93 13.55 8.92
N PRO A 55 -1.46 12.30 9.07
CA PRO A 55 -2.14 11.13 8.51
C PRO A 55 -3.39 10.72 9.30
N ALA A 56 -3.60 11.29 10.49
CA ALA A 56 -4.65 10.86 11.41
C ALA A 56 -4.66 9.33 11.56
N SER A 57 -5.85 8.73 11.67
CA SER A 57 -5.99 7.28 11.87
C SER A 57 -5.58 6.40 10.71
N MET A 58 -5.12 6.95 9.56
CA MET A 58 -4.44 6.14 8.55
C MET A 58 -3.13 5.53 9.09
N THR A 59 -2.54 6.13 10.13
CA THR A 59 -1.43 5.59 10.93
C THR A 59 -1.66 4.15 11.38
N LYS A 60 -2.92 3.78 11.70
CA LYS A 60 -3.28 2.43 12.17
C LYS A 60 -3.02 1.32 11.14
N MET A 61 -2.85 1.66 9.86
CA MET A 61 -2.40 0.68 8.86
C MET A 61 -1.00 0.16 9.20
N MET A 62 -0.07 1.05 9.63
CA MET A 62 1.26 0.65 10.07
C MET A 62 1.20 -0.19 11.35
N THR A 63 0.38 0.22 12.33
CA THR A 63 0.18 -0.54 13.57
C THR A 63 -0.36 -1.94 13.28
N THR A 64 -1.33 -2.06 12.37
CA THR A 64 -1.93 -3.33 11.95
C THR A 64 -0.91 -4.25 11.29
N ILE A 65 -0.18 -3.76 10.29
CA ILE A 65 0.75 -4.63 9.55
C ILE A 65 1.90 -5.10 10.43
N LEU A 66 2.40 -4.26 11.33
CA LEU A 66 3.41 -4.66 12.32
C LEU A 66 2.91 -5.76 13.24
N LEU A 67 1.66 -5.68 13.71
CA LEU A 67 1.08 -6.74 14.53
C LEU A 67 0.95 -8.04 13.72
N LEU A 68 0.35 -7.99 12.52
CA LEU A 68 0.10 -9.17 11.70
C LEU A 68 1.38 -9.91 11.28
N GLU A 69 2.49 -9.19 11.17
CA GLU A 69 3.80 -9.77 10.83
C GLU A 69 4.51 -10.41 12.03
N ASN A 70 4.13 -10.10 13.28
CA ASN A 70 4.93 -10.44 14.45
C ASN A 70 4.17 -11.17 15.56
N ILE A 71 2.85 -11.13 15.59
CA ILE A 71 2.01 -11.67 16.68
C ILE A 71 1.05 -12.72 16.12
N ASP A 72 0.91 -13.83 16.84
CA ASP A 72 -0.09 -14.85 16.51
C ASP A 72 -1.51 -14.25 16.66
N PRO A 73 -2.39 -14.39 15.67
CA PRO A 73 -3.75 -13.88 15.74
C PRO A 73 -4.55 -14.33 16.95
N ALA A 74 -4.23 -15.49 17.56
CA ALA A 74 -4.87 -16.04 18.73
C ALA A 74 -4.27 -15.54 20.07
N GLU A 75 -3.13 -14.85 20.04
CA GLU A 75 -2.48 -14.30 21.23
C GLU A 75 -3.37 -13.27 21.92
N GLU A 76 -3.48 -13.38 23.26
CA GLU A 76 -4.30 -12.46 24.06
C GLU A 76 -3.53 -11.18 24.40
N ILE A 77 -4.09 -10.04 24.03
CA ILE A 77 -3.57 -8.70 24.36
C ILE A 77 -4.33 -8.16 25.57
N PHE A 78 -3.56 -7.77 26.60
CA PHE A 78 -4.06 -7.15 27.81
C PHE A 78 -4.31 -5.66 27.60
N ILE A 79 -5.45 -5.16 28.09
CA ILE A 79 -5.78 -3.73 28.03
C ILE A 79 -5.28 -3.04 29.31
N SER A 80 -4.25 -2.22 29.16
CA SER A 80 -3.69 -1.42 30.24
C SER A 80 -4.61 -0.26 30.64
N PRO A 81 -4.40 0.36 31.81
CA PRO A 81 -5.08 1.61 32.17
C PRO A 81 -4.80 2.73 31.15
N GLN A 82 -3.58 2.84 30.61
CA GLN A 82 -3.22 3.84 29.62
C GLN A 82 -4.01 3.63 28.32
N ALA A 83 -4.05 2.41 27.79
CA ALA A 83 -4.84 2.08 26.61
C ALA A 83 -6.33 2.40 26.80
N ALA A 84 -6.90 2.01 27.94
CA ALA A 84 -8.32 2.24 28.26
C ALA A 84 -8.68 3.73 28.44
N MET A 85 -7.73 4.56 28.87
CA MET A 85 -7.91 6.02 29.06
C MET A 85 -7.58 6.84 27.82
N THR A 86 -7.13 6.22 26.75
CA THR A 86 -6.81 6.91 25.49
C THR A 86 -8.09 7.53 24.90
N GLU A 87 -8.02 8.77 24.46
CA GLU A 87 -9.19 9.44 23.86
C GLU A 87 -9.68 8.71 22.61
N ASN A 88 -10.99 8.79 22.34
CA ASN A 88 -11.66 8.13 21.22
C ASN A 88 -11.45 6.60 21.17
N THR A 89 -11.63 5.95 22.32
CA THR A 89 -11.63 4.49 22.45
C THR A 89 -13.03 3.94 22.07
N SER A 90 -13.28 3.87 20.76
CA SER A 90 -14.59 3.58 20.15
C SER A 90 -15.11 2.17 20.45
N LEU A 91 -14.24 1.18 20.70
CA LEU A 91 -14.62 -0.15 21.15
C LEU A 91 -15.17 -0.14 22.59
N GLY A 92 -14.73 0.85 23.38
CA GLY A 92 -15.05 0.96 24.79
C GLY A 92 -14.34 -0.10 25.64
N ILE A 93 -13.12 -0.48 25.26
CA ILE A 93 -12.23 -1.37 26.02
C ILE A 93 -11.92 -0.76 27.40
N LYS A 94 -11.76 -1.61 28.41
CA LYS A 94 -11.51 -1.20 29.80
C LYS A 94 -10.23 -1.85 30.32
N ALA A 95 -9.57 -1.18 31.28
CA ALA A 95 -8.39 -1.73 31.94
C ALA A 95 -8.69 -3.10 32.57
N GLY A 96 -7.77 -4.03 32.38
CA GLY A 96 -7.89 -5.41 32.85
C GLY A 96 -8.57 -6.37 31.88
N GLU A 97 -9.18 -5.88 30.82
CA GLU A 97 -9.78 -6.72 29.78
C GLU A 97 -8.73 -7.33 28.88
N ARG A 98 -9.15 -8.37 28.12
CA ARG A 98 -8.31 -9.03 27.11
C ARG A 98 -9.12 -9.33 25.85
N LEU A 99 -8.47 -9.16 24.72
CA LEU A 99 -8.95 -9.58 23.42
C LEU A 99 -7.82 -10.36 22.72
N THR A 100 -8.17 -11.23 21.80
CA THR A 100 -7.14 -11.78 20.90
C THR A 100 -6.57 -10.68 20.00
N ALA A 101 -5.35 -10.85 19.55
CA ALA A 101 -4.70 -9.93 18.59
C ALA A 101 -5.58 -9.70 17.35
N LYS A 102 -6.22 -10.74 16.84
CA LYS A 102 -7.18 -10.67 15.73
C LYS A 102 -8.40 -9.80 16.05
N GLU A 103 -9.05 -10.03 17.18
CA GLU A 103 -10.26 -9.28 17.55
C GLU A 103 -9.94 -7.79 17.80
N LEU A 104 -8.85 -7.53 18.53
CA LEU A 104 -8.43 -6.18 18.86
C LEU A 104 -8.06 -5.39 17.59
N THR A 105 -7.29 -6.00 16.67
CA THR A 105 -6.87 -5.39 15.41
C THR A 105 -8.05 -5.16 14.48
N THR A 106 -8.96 -6.14 14.39
CA THR A 106 -10.18 -5.99 13.58
C THR A 106 -11.02 -4.81 14.07
N GLY A 107 -11.28 -4.77 15.38
CA GLY A 107 -12.03 -3.67 15.98
C GLY A 107 -11.32 -2.32 15.82
N MET A 108 -9.99 -2.27 16.04
CA MET A 108 -9.18 -1.07 15.83
C MET A 108 -9.34 -0.51 14.41
N MET A 109 -9.26 -1.35 13.41
CA MET A 109 -9.35 -0.90 12.01
C MET A 109 -10.77 -0.46 11.64
N MET A 110 -11.79 -1.20 12.06
CA MET A 110 -13.17 -0.94 11.68
C MET A 110 -13.75 0.33 12.31
N VAL A 111 -13.57 0.51 13.62
CA VAL A 111 -14.12 1.70 14.32
C VAL A 111 -13.06 2.72 14.71
N SER A 112 -11.86 2.55 14.22
CA SER A 112 -10.75 3.49 14.44
C SER A 112 -10.37 3.69 15.90
N ASP A 113 -10.40 2.63 16.73
CA ASP A 113 -10.15 2.70 18.17
C ASP A 113 -8.70 3.08 18.50
N ASN A 114 -8.51 4.17 19.26
CA ASN A 114 -7.18 4.66 19.62
C ASN A 114 -6.57 3.86 20.78
N GLY A 115 -7.37 3.43 21.73
CA GLY A 115 -6.89 2.62 22.85
C GLY A 115 -6.40 1.25 22.40
N ALA A 116 -7.09 0.63 21.44
CA ALA A 116 -6.65 -0.62 20.84
C ALA A 116 -5.26 -0.49 20.21
N ALA A 117 -4.98 0.62 19.51
CA ALA A 117 -3.65 0.86 18.94
C ALA A 117 -2.58 1.01 20.04
N VAL A 118 -2.90 1.66 21.17
CA VAL A 118 -1.99 1.75 22.32
C VAL A 118 -1.75 0.38 22.93
N ALA A 119 -2.81 -0.43 23.16
CA ALA A 119 -2.66 -1.76 23.71
C ALA A 119 -1.80 -2.68 22.82
N ILE A 120 -1.93 -2.58 21.49
CA ILE A 120 -1.07 -3.28 20.54
C ILE A 120 0.39 -2.84 20.70
N ALA A 121 0.64 -1.54 20.76
CA ALA A 121 2.00 -1.00 20.91
C ALA A 121 2.64 -1.46 22.23
N GLU A 122 1.90 -1.44 23.33
CA GLU A 122 2.36 -1.93 24.62
C GLU A 122 2.63 -3.43 24.64
N ALA A 123 1.79 -4.24 23.98
CA ALA A 123 1.99 -5.67 23.88
C ALA A 123 3.24 -6.03 23.05
N MET A 124 3.53 -5.28 22.00
CA MET A 124 4.66 -5.56 21.12
C MET A 124 6.00 -5.06 21.64
N ASP A 125 6.04 -3.87 22.23
CA ASP A 125 7.29 -3.17 22.57
C ASP A 125 7.32 -2.59 24.00
N GLY A 126 6.29 -2.83 24.80
CA GLY A 126 6.17 -2.38 26.18
C GLY A 126 5.66 -0.94 26.33
N ASP A 127 5.89 -0.07 25.35
CA ASP A 127 5.41 1.32 25.35
C ASP A 127 5.24 1.88 23.92
N THR A 128 4.48 2.97 23.82
CA THR A 128 4.17 3.61 22.52
C THR A 128 5.36 4.30 21.88
N ALA A 129 6.34 4.78 22.65
CA ALA A 129 7.50 5.48 22.12
C ALA A 129 8.50 4.49 21.48
N THR A 130 8.69 3.32 22.10
CA THR A 130 9.49 2.23 21.54
C THR A 130 8.83 1.67 20.29
N PHE A 131 7.50 1.49 20.33
CA PHE A 131 6.74 1.06 19.16
C PHE A 131 6.83 2.06 18.00
N ALA A 132 6.81 3.38 18.26
CA ALA A 132 6.99 4.40 17.23
C ALA A 132 8.36 4.28 16.53
N LYS A 133 9.42 3.88 17.21
CA LYS A 133 10.73 3.58 16.58
C LYS A 133 10.62 2.39 15.62
N ARG A 134 9.89 1.33 15.99
CA ARG A 134 9.60 0.19 15.12
C ARG A 134 8.80 0.62 13.89
N MET A 135 7.76 1.46 14.07
CA MET A 135 6.96 2.02 12.97
C MET A 135 7.86 2.77 11.97
N ASN A 136 8.77 3.62 12.47
CA ASN A 136 9.68 4.38 11.61
C ASN A 136 10.73 3.49 10.93
N ALA A 137 11.18 2.42 11.58
CA ALA A 137 12.08 1.44 10.96
C ALA A 137 11.38 0.71 9.79
N LYS A 138 10.13 0.27 9.98
CA LYS A 138 9.32 -0.32 8.92
C LYS A 138 9.01 0.68 7.82
N ALA A 139 8.68 1.93 8.16
CA ALA A 139 8.45 2.99 7.18
C ALA A 139 9.67 3.16 6.24
N LYS A 140 10.87 3.21 6.81
CA LYS A 140 12.11 3.26 6.04
C LYS A 140 12.33 2.00 5.18
N GLU A 141 12.05 0.81 5.73
CA GLU A 141 12.17 -0.47 5.03
C GLU A 141 11.31 -0.50 3.75
N ILE A 142 10.07 -0.01 3.83
CA ILE A 142 9.14 0.02 2.69
C ILE A 142 9.22 1.30 1.84
N GLY A 143 10.23 2.16 2.10
CA GLY A 143 10.52 3.33 1.28
C GLY A 143 9.67 4.57 1.56
N MET A 144 9.10 4.71 2.77
CA MET A 144 8.39 5.92 3.21
C MET A 144 9.40 6.99 3.66
N GLU A 145 9.88 7.80 2.74
CA GLU A 145 11.00 8.73 2.97
C GLU A 145 10.57 10.04 3.66
N ASN A 146 9.31 10.42 3.53
CA ASN A 146 8.74 11.65 4.06
C ASN A 146 7.74 11.42 5.19
N THR A 147 7.97 10.38 6.01
CA THR A 147 7.08 9.98 7.10
C THR A 147 7.81 9.93 8.43
N ASN A 148 7.13 10.38 9.48
CA ASN A 148 7.57 10.19 10.85
C ASN A 148 6.36 9.86 11.75
N PHE A 149 6.38 8.70 12.37
CA PHE A 149 5.38 8.26 13.35
C PHE A 149 5.89 8.54 14.76
N VAL A 150 5.05 9.10 15.64
CA VAL A 150 5.35 9.33 17.05
C VAL A 150 4.36 8.62 17.99
N ASN A 151 3.27 8.10 17.45
CA ASN A 151 2.28 7.31 18.19
C ASN A 151 1.62 6.26 17.28
N PRO A 152 0.99 5.21 17.85
CA PRO A 152 0.41 4.10 17.08
C PRO A 152 -0.97 4.39 16.48
N ASN A 153 -1.64 5.47 16.86
CA ASN A 153 -3.06 5.73 16.60
C ASN A 153 -3.33 6.88 15.63
N GLY A 154 -2.38 7.80 15.46
CA GLY A 154 -2.51 8.98 14.59
C GLY A 154 -3.12 10.21 15.25
N LEU A 155 -3.13 10.27 16.59
CA LEU A 155 -3.43 11.51 17.31
C LEU A 155 -2.44 12.60 16.93
N THR A 156 -2.92 13.83 16.88
CA THR A 156 -2.14 14.96 16.36
C THR A 156 -0.93 15.25 17.23
N ASP A 157 0.24 15.25 16.60
CA ASP A 157 1.50 15.73 17.14
C ASP A 157 2.25 16.44 16.01
N PRO A 158 2.91 17.59 16.26
CA PRO A 158 3.62 18.34 15.23
C PRO A 158 4.70 17.53 14.48
N ASN A 159 5.24 16.50 15.11
CA ASN A 159 6.23 15.61 14.52
C ASN A 159 5.64 14.36 13.88
N HIS A 160 4.31 14.19 13.92
CA HIS A 160 3.62 13.04 13.33
C HIS A 160 3.07 13.40 11.95
N TYR A 161 3.78 13.06 10.90
CA TYR A 161 3.43 13.45 9.52
C TYR A 161 3.69 12.33 8.52
N SER A 162 3.05 12.43 7.38
CA SER A 162 3.28 11.60 6.20
C SER A 162 2.88 12.37 4.93
N THR A 163 3.01 11.73 3.76
CA THR A 163 2.60 12.26 2.47
C THR A 163 1.62 11.31 1.78
N PRO A 164 0.82 11.75 0.80
CA PRO A 164 0.01 10.85 -0.02
C PRO A 164 0.83 9.70 -0.63
N HIS A 165 2.03 9.97 -1.16
CA HIS A 165 2.93 8.95 -1.69
C HIS A 165 3.28 7.88 -0.65
N ASP A 166 3.71 8.29 0.53
CA ASP A 166 4.13 7.34 1.56
C ASP A 166 2.96 6.53 2.11
N ILE A 167 1.80 7.15 2.30
CA ILE A 167 0.58 6.45 2.71
C ILE A 167 0.13 5.46 1.63
N ALA A 168 0.25 5.79 0.33
CA ALA A 168 -0.05 4.87 -0.76
C ALA A 168 0.93 3.68 -0.79
N ARG A 169 2.22 3.91 -0.53
CA ARG A 169 3.22 2.83 -0.36
C ARG A 169 2.87 1.90 0.79
N LEU A 170 2.51 2.48 1.96
CA LEU A 170 2.07 1.70 3.11
C LEU A 170 0.82 0.87 2.78
N ALA A 171 -0.17 1.48 2.15
CA ALA A 171 -1.40 0.79 1.76
C ALA A 171 -1.10 -0.35 0.77
N ARG A 172 -0.26 -0.11 -0.24
CA ARG A 172 0.15 -1.12 -1.20
C ARG A 172 0.82 -2.30 -0.51
N TYR A 173 1.81 -2.04 0.35
CA TYR A 173 2.49 -3.06 1.13
C TYR A 173 1.53 -3.85 2.03
N ALA A 174 0.67 -3.16 2.78
CA ALA A 174 -0.27 -3.80 3.68
C ALA A 174 -1.32 -4.64 2.92
N MET A 175 -1.76 -4.19 1.75
CA MET A 175 -2.72 -4.92 0.90
C MET A 175 -2.12 -6.19 0.25
N GLU A 176 -0.82 -6.45 0.35
CA GLU A 176 -0.20 -7.74 -0.01
C GLU A 176 -0.44 -8.80 1.05
N ASN A 177 -0.75 -8.43 2.29
CA ASN A 177 -1.06 -9.33 3.39
C ASN A 177 -2.54 -9.76 3.36
N ASP A 178 -2.81 -11.08 3.34
CA ASP A 178 -4.16 -11.65 3.25
C ASP A 178 -5.04 -11.29 4.45
N ASP A 179 -4.49 -11.33 5.66
CA ASP A 179 -5.24 -11.02 6.88
C ASP A 179 -5.59 -9.53 6.94
N PHE A 180 -4.68 -8.66 6.50
CA PHE A 180 -4.95 -7.25 6.38
C PHE A 180 -6.13 -6.99 5.42
N ARG A 181 -6.12 -7.60 4.23
CA ARG A 181 -7.23 -7.47 3.27
C ARG A 181 -8.55 -7.95 3.84
N GLN A 182 -8.55 -9.09 4.55
CA GLN A 182 -9.75 -9.63 5.19
C GLN A 182 -10.32 -8.68 6.24
N ILE A 183 -9.47 -7.97 6.99
CA ILE A 183 -9.90 -7.02 8.00
C ILE A 183 -10.53 -5.78 7.37
N VAL A 184 -9.83 -5.15 6.42
CA VAL A 184 -10.21 -3.81 5.92
C VAL A 184 -11.42 -3.80 4.99
N GLN A 185 -11.78 -4.94 4.40
CA GLN A 185 -12.95 -5.07 3.51
C GLN A 185 -14.26 -5.33 4.25
N ARG A 186 -14.24 -5.56 5.57
CA ARG A 186 -15.44 -5.88 6.36
C ARG A 186 -16.30 -4.64 6.56
N GLU A 187 -17.57 -4.73 6.22
CA GLU A 187 -18.56 -3.68 6.51
C GLU A 187 -19.02 -3.74 7.96
N LYS A 188 -19.30 -4.94 8.47
CA LYS A 188 -19.80 -5.21 9.80
C LYS A 188 -19.11 -6.41 10.40
N GLU A 189 -18.92 -6.39 11.72
CA GLU A 189 -18.33 -7.52 12.46
C GLU A 189 -18.83 -7.53 13.90
N THR A 190 -18.69 -8.67 14.58
CA THR A 190 -18.89 -8.81 16.00
C THR A 190 -17.54 -9.08 16.66
N ILE A 191 -17.08 -8.16 17.48
CA ILE A 191 -15.82 -8.26 18.22
C ILE A 191 -16.09 -8.93 19.57
N TYR A 192 -15.33 -9.96 19.90
CA TYR A 192 -15.45 -10.73 21.11
C TYR A 192 -14.26 -10.48 22.05
N TRP A 193 -14.53 -10.40 23.34
CA TRP A 193 -13.51 -10.32 24.38
C TRP A 193 -13.15 -11.73 24.87
N SER A 194 -11.86 -12.00 25.06
CA SER A 194 -11.42 -13.20 25.77
C SER A 194 -11.70 -13.08 27.27
N TYR A 195 -11.60 -11.83 27.83
CA TYR A 195 -11.95 -11.52 29.19
C TYR A 195 -12.51 -10.08 29.30
N PRO A 196 -13.65 -9.86 29.94
CA PRO A 196 -14.53 -10.85 30.56
C PRO A 196 -15.25 -11.72 29.53
N ASN A 197 -15.41 -12.99 29.85
CA ASN A 197 -16.07 -13.94 28.95
C ASN A 197 -17.52 -13.54 28.67
N GLY A 198 -17.98 -13.73 27.44
CA GLY A 198 -19.35 -13.39 27.02
C GLY A 198 -19.53 -11.92 26.62
N ARG A 199 -18.52 -11.07 26.78
CA ARG A 199 -18.57 -9.70 26.27
C ARG A 199 -18.34 -9.68 24.74
N PHE A 200 -19.17 -8.92 24.04
CA PHE A 200 -19.03 -8.67 22.61
C PHE A 200 -19.53 -7.27 22.24
N LYS A 201 -19.16 -6.83 21.02
CA LYS A 201 -19.65 -5.59 20.44
C LYS A 201 -19.81 -5.73 18.93
N ASN A 202 -20.99 -5.39 18.42
CA ASN A 202 -21.21 -5.24 16.99
C ASN A 202 -20.62 -3.90 16.53
N VAL A 203 -19.83 -3.93 15.50
CA VAL A 203 -19.16 -2.76 14.92
C VAL A 203 -19.50 -2.61 13.44
N ILE A 204 -19.52 -1.37 12.98
CA ILE A 204 -19.69 -1.00 11.56
C ILE A 204 -18.44 -0.25 11.15
N ASN A 205 -17.91 -0.57 10.00
CA ASN A 205 -16.71 0.10 9.47
C ASN A 205 -17.00 1.58 9.20
N THR A 206 -16.05 2.44 9.57
CA THR A 206 -16.14 3.89 9.31
C THR A 206 -15.94 4.25 7.82
N ASN A 207 -15.52 3.30 7.00
CA ASN A 207 -15.40 3.51 5.56
C ASN A 207 -16.75 3.34 4.86
N GLU A 208 -17.45 4.43 4.63
CA GLU A 208 -18.79 4.45 4.00
C GLU A 208 -18.79 4.03 2.52
N LEU A 209 -17.63 3.87 1.89
CA LEU A 209 -17.57 3.34 0.53
C LEU A 209 -17.83 1.84 0.49
N LEU A 210 -17.57 1.10 1.57
CA LEU A 210 -17.88 -0.32 1.65
C LEU A 210 -19.39 -0.54 1.47
N GLY A 211 -19.74 -1.44 0.54
CA GLY A 211 -21.12 -1.67 0.12
C GLY A 211 -21.78 -0.56 -0.73
N ASN A 212 -21.12 0.64 -0.87
CA ASN A 212 -21.69 1.82 -1.55
C ASN A 212 -20.85 2.33 -2.73
N TYR A 213 -19.75 1.67 -3.05
CA TYR A 213 -18.92 1.96 -4.22
C TYR A 213 -18.47 0.63 -4.87
N GLU A 214 -18.72 0.49 -6.16
CA GLU A 214 -18.44 -0.75 -6.88
C GLU A 214 -16.96 -1.10 -6.83
N GLY A 215 -16.65 -2.32 -6.43
CA GLY A 215 -15.30 -2.87 -6.40
C GLY A 215 -14.43 -2.42 -5.22
N ILE A 216 -14.97 -1.65 -4.26
CA ILE A 216 -14.22 -1.22 -3.07
C ILE A 216 -13.74 -2.43 -2.23
N THR A 217 -12.49 -2.38 -1.76
CA THR A 217 -11.87 -3.45 -0.96
C THR A 217 -11.24 -2.96 0.35
N GLY A 218 -11.42 -1.70 0.70
CA GLY A 218 -10.91 -1.09 1.95
C GLY A 218 -10.60 0.39 1.75
N VAL A 219 -9.80 1.09 2.58
CA VAL A 219 -8.86 0.60 3.57
C VAL A 219 -9.08 1.26 4.93
N LYS A 220 -8.82 2.61 5.06
CA LYS A 220 -8.86 3.28 6.36
C LYS A 220 -9.22 4.75 6.25
N THR A 221 -10.16 5.19 7.10
CA THR A 221 -10.52 6.58 7.32
C THR A 221 -9.63 7.24 8.36
N GLY A 222 -9.46 8.55 8.30
CA GLY A 222 -8.80 9.35 9.31
C GLY A 222 -9.49 10.70 9.50
N TRP A 223 -9.47 11.20 10.72
CA TRP A 223 -9.92 12.55 11.07
C TRP A 223 -9.24 13.02 12.36
N THR A 224 -8.76 14.22 12.36
CA THR A 224 -8.54 15.08 13.54
C THR A 224 -8.79 16.52 13.10
N ASN A 225 -9.02 17.45 14.04
CA ASN A 225 -9.21 18.84 13.68
C ASN A 225 -8.04 19.43 12.87
N ALA A 226 -6.81 18.97 13.13
CA ALA A 226 -5.62 19.43 12.41
C ALA A 226 -5.39 18.69 11.08
N ALA A 227 -5.84 17.44 10.97
CA ALA A 227 -5.67 16.63 9.77
C ALA A 227 -6.75 16.87 8.71
N GLY A 228 -7.93 17.36 9.11
CA GLY A 228 -9.10 17.34 8.23
C GLY A 228 -9.55 15.93 7.85
N GLY A 229 -10.31 15.80 6.77
CA GLY A 229 -10.74 14.52 6.24
C GLY A 229 -9.62 13.78 5.52
N CYS A 230 -9.29 12.57 6.00
CA CYS A 230 -8.31 11.69 5.40
C CYS A 230 -8.95 10.34 5.07
N LEU A 231 -8.56 9.76 3.93
CA LEU A 231 -9.04 8.43 3.52
C LEU A 231 -8.00 7.75 2.62
N THR A 232 -7.68 6.53 2.94
CA THR A 232 -7.04 5.59 2.02
C THR A 232 -8.10 4.61 1.54
N ALA A 233 -8.24 4.46 0.23
CA ALA A 233 -9.16 3.50 -0.37
C ALA A 233 -8.44 2.59 -1.36
N SER A 234 -8.95 1.37 -1.49
CA SER A 234 -8.54 0.39 -2.48
C SER A 234 -9.78 -0.13 -3.19
N ALA A 235 -9.72 -0.27 -4.51
CA ALA A 235 -10.82 -0.78 -5.32
C ALA A 235 -10.30 -1.62 -6.48
N LYS A 236 -11.13 -2.61 -6.93
CA LYS A 236 -10.80 -3.50 -8.04
C LYS A 236 -11.98 -3.62 -9.00
N ARG A 237 -11.74 -3.37 -10.30
CA ARG A 237 -12.72 -3.62 -11.40
C ARG A 237 -11.98 -4.21 -12.59
N ASN A 238 -12.53 -5.25 -13.19
CA ASN A 238 -12.02 -5.84 -14.45
C ASN A 238 -10.49 -6.10 -14.48
N GLY A 239 -9.92 -6.55 -13.36
CA GLY A 239 -8.48 -6.79 -13.23
C GLY A 239 -7.67 -5.58 -12.71
N LEU A 240 -8.05 -4.36 -13.06
CA LEU A 240 -7.39 -3.14 -12.56
C LEU A 240 -7.62 -2.97 -11.06
N LYS A 241 -6.51 -2.85 -10.31
CA LYS A 241 -6.49 -2.64 -8.86
C LYS A 241 -5.97 -1.22 -8.59
N LEU A 242 -6.76 -0.40 -7.94
CA LEU A 242 -6.41 0.98 -7.62
C LEU A 242 -6.25 1.18 -6.11
N ILE A 243 -5.29 2.01 -5.72
CA ILE A 243 -5.18 2.58 -4.37
C ILE A 243 -5.18 4.09 -4.53
N ALA A 244 -6.02 4.76 -3.74
CA ALA A 244 -6.05 6.21 -3.68
C ALA A 244 -5.96 6.70 -2.24
N VAL A 245 -5.32 7.84 -2.05
CA VAL A 245 -5.19 8.53 -0.77
C VAL A 245 -5.64 9.96 -0.94
N VAL A 246 -6.47 10.44 -0.03
CA VAL A 246 -6.79 11.86 0.14
C VAL A 246 -6.39 12.31 1.54
N MET A 247 -5.79 13.49 1.63
CA MET A 247 -5.37 14.11 2.88
C MET A 247 -5.85 15.56 2.94
N HIS A 248 -6.35 15.94 4.10
CA HIS A 248 -6.85 17.27 4.39
C HIS A 248 -8.02 17.71 3.48
N SER A 249 -9.02 16.83 3.27
CA SER A 249 -10.31 17.24 2.75
C SER A 249 -11.02 18.15 3.77
N LYS A 250 -11.85 19.07 3.30
CA LYS A 250 -12.47 20.12 4.14
C LYS A 250 -13.34 19.56 5.25
N THR A 251 -14.10 18.51 4.95
CA THR A 251 -14.97 17.83 5.92
C THR A 251 -14.76 16.32 5.90
N GLU A 252 -15.40 15.62 6.85
CA GLU A 252 -15.41 14.16 6.87
C GLU A 252 -16.14 13.57 5.66
N GLU A 253 -17.21 14.21 5.20
CA GLU A 253 -18.00 13.79 4.07
C GLU A 253 -17.26 14.05 2.74
N ASP A 254 -16.55 15.17 2.63
CA ASP A 254 -15.81 15.54 1.43
C ASP A 254 -14.76 14.49 1.06
N ARG A 255 -14.10 13.84 2.04
CA ARG A 255 -13.13 12.78 1.76
C ARG A 255 -13.71 11.64 0.93
N PHE A 256 -14.98 11.28 1.13
CA PHE A 256 -15.65 10.24 0.35
C PHE A 256 -16.04 10.71 -1.04
N SER A 257 -16.49 11.96 -1.17
CA SER A 257 -16.77 12.57 -2.47
C SER A 257 -15.49 12.70 -3.31
N ASP A 258 -14.41 13.20 -2.73
CA ASP A 258 -13.11 13.31 -3.38
C ASP A 258 -12.58 11.95 -3.82
N MET A 259 -12.67 10.96 -2.93
CA MET A 259 -12.22 9.59 -3.22
C MET A 259 -12.97 8.96 -4.40
N ARG A 260 -14.30 9.12 -4.47
CA ARG A 260 -15.11 8.63 -5.61
C ARG A 260 -14.61 9.21 -6.92
N LYS A 261 -14.39 10.53 -6.98
CA LYS A 261 -13.91 11.22 -8.19
C LYS A 261 -12.54 10.70 -8.65
N ILE A 262 -11.63 10.47 -7.69
CA ILE A 262 -10.29 9.97 -8.00
C ILE A 262 -10.34 8.52 -8.50
N LEU A 263 -11.11 7.65 -7.85
CA LEU A 263 -11.26 6.27 -8.28
C LEU A 263 -11.99 6.16 -9.61
N ASP A 264 -13.04 6.95 -9.82
CA ASP A 264 -13.77 6.98 -11.10
C ASP A 264 -12.86 7.44 -12.24
N TYR A 265 -12.03 8.47 -12.00
CA TYR A 265 -11.01 8.91 -12.96
C TYR A 265 -10.07 7.75 -13.34
N GLY A 266 -9.55 6.99 -12.36
CA GLY A 266 -8.68 5.86 -12.63
C GLY A 266 -9.38 4.76 -13.44
N PHE A 267 -10.59 4.36 -13.05
CA PHE A 267 -11.32 3.33 -13.78
C PHE A 267 -11.81 3.74 -15.18
N GLN A 268 -11.95 5.03 -15.44
CA GLN A 268 -12.35 5.55 -16.75
C GLN A 268 -11.18 5.68 -17.71
N HIS A 269 -9.98 5.99 -17.21
CA HIS A 269 -8.86 6.43 -18.04
C HIS A 269 -7.63 5.52 -18.00
N VAL A 270 -7.68 4.43 -17.23
CA VAL A 270 -6.58 3.47 -17.12
C VAL A 270 -6.97 2.15 -17.74
N HIS A 271 -6.12 1.65 -18.64
CA HIS A 271 -6.29 0.38 -19.32
C HIS A 271 -5.13 -0.55 -18.99
N MET A 272 -5.46 -1.79 -18.56
CA MET A 272 -4.45 -2.81 -18.35
C MET A 272 -4.07 -3.44 -19.70
N VAL A 273 -2.80 -3.41 -20.03
CA VAL A 273 -2.26 -4.00 -21.26
C VAL A 273 -1.30 -5.12 -20.88
N HIS A 274 -1.46 -6.29 -21.49
CA HIS A 274 -0.54 -7.40 -21.28
C HIS A 274 0.90 -6.97 -21.63
N GLY A 275 1.79 -7.07 -20.67
CA GLY A 275 3.19 -6.71 -20.79
C GLY A 275 4.06 -7.94 -20.97
N PHE A 276 4.43 -8.59 -19.87
CA PHE A 276 5.33 -9.75 -19.87
C PHE A 276 4.77 -10.88 -19.02
N SER A 277 4.90 -12.11 -19.47
CA SER A 277 4.63 -13.26 -18.64
C SER A 277 5.69 -13.34 -17.52
N LYS A 278 5.31 -13.92 -16.38
CA LYS A 278 6.23 -14.15 -15.26
C LYS A 278 7.41 -15.04 -15.65
N GLU A 279 7.24 -15.91 -16.63
CA GLU A 279 8.29 -16.76 -17.19
C GLU A 279 9.32 -15.94 -17.96
N GLU A 280 8.89 -14.98 -18.80
CA GLU A 280 9.78 -14.06 -19.54
C GLU A 280 10.57 -13.16 -18.59
N LEU A 281 9.96 -12.79 -17.45
CA LEU A 281 10.59 -11.98 -16.41
C LEU A 281 11.45 -12.80 -15.44
N SER A 282 11.50 -14.11 -15.59
CA SER A 282 12.26 -14.97 -14.71
C SER A 282 13.77 -14.71 -14.81
N ARG A 283 14.46 -14.75 -13.67
CA ARG A 283 15.90 -14.54 -13.59
C ARG A 283 16.56 -15.57 -12.69
N ARG A 284 17.64 -16.19 -13.19
CA ARG A 284 18.46 -17.08 -12.38
C ARG A 284 19.33 -16.27 -11.41
N ILE A 285 19.29 -16.62 -10.12
CA ILE A 285 20.08 -16.02 -9.05
C ILE A 285 20.95 -17.10 -8.44
N PHE A 286 22.22 -16.79 -8.19
CA PHE A 286 23.16 -17.69 -7.50
C PHE A 286 23.06 -17.46 -6.00
N ILE A 287 23.02 -18.55 -5.24
CA ILE A 287 22.98 -18.54 -3.77
C ILE A 287 24.31 -19.00 -3.23
N VAL A 288 24.87 -18.23 -2.31
CA VAL A 288 26.16 -18.48 -1.68
C VAL A 288 25.96 -18.51 -0.17
N ASP A 289 25.68 -19.69 0.38
CA ASP A 289 25.55 -19.92 1.82
C ASP A 289 26.42 -21.08 2.35
N GLY A 290 27.47 -21.42 1.61
CA GLY A 290 28.31 -22.60 1.86
C GLY A 290 27.81 -23.90 1.20
N ARG A 291 26.66 -23.87 0.54
CA ARG A 291 26.11 -24.93 -0.32
C ARG A 291 25.61 -24.27 -1.60
N MET A 292 26.31 -24.45 -2.74
CA MET A 292 25.85 -23.81 -3.97
C MET A 292 24.49 -24.30 -4.43
N GLY A 293 23.61 -23.32 -4.68
CA GLY A 293 22.39 -23.51 -5.39
C GLY A 293 22.15 -22.37 -6.38
N THR A 294 21.30 -22.61 -7.34
CA THR A 294 20.67 -21.54 -8.12
C THR A 294 19.19 -21.55 -7.80
N THR A 295 18.59 -20.37 -7.67
CA THR A 295 17.13 -20.24 -7.65
C THR A 295 16.67 -19.42 -8.84
N VAL A 296 15.41 -19.55 -9.18
CA VAL A 296 14.76 -18.66 -10.13
C VAL A 296 13.96 -17.63 -9.34
N ALA A 297 14.19 -16.37 -9.66
CA ALA A 297 13.37 -15.26 -9.16
C ALA A 297 12.43 -14.81 -10.27
N ARG A 298 11.15 -14.69 -9.95
CA ARG A 298 10.12 -14.22 -10.89
C ARG A 298 8.97 -13.51 -10.16
N PRO A 299 8.17 -12.69 -10.86
CA PRO A 299 6.92 -12.19 -10.30
C PRO A 299 5.97 -13.34 -9.95
N ILE A 300 5.04 -13.11 -9.03
CA ILE A 300 4.00 -14.09 -8.67
C ILE A 300 3.01 -14.29 -9.82
N GLU A 301 2.66 -13.19 -10.51
CA GLU A 301 1.70 -13.17 -11.62
C GLU A 301 2.36 -12.55 -12.86
N ASP A 302 1.73 -12.72 -14.02
CA ASP A 302 2.11 -11.99 -15.24
C ASP A 302 2.01 -10.48 -14.99
N VAL A 303 2.88 -9.72 -15.63
CA VAL A 303 2.95 -8.26 -15.45
C VAL A 303 2.16 -7.59 -16.54
N GLU A 304 1.10 -6.92 -16.14
CA GLU A 304 0.32 -6.05 -17.01
C GLU A 304 0.76 -4.59 -16.80
N TYR A 305 0.69 -3.80 -17.86
CA TYR A 305 0.97 -2.37 -17.78
C TYR A 305 -0.30 -1.58 -17.60
N PRO A 306 -0.39 -0.74 -16.56
CA PRO A 306 -1.46 0.23 -16.44
C PRO A 306 -1.13 1.45 -17.31
N LEU A 307 -1.76 1.57 -18.48
CA LEU A 307 -1.59 2.70 -19.38
C LEU A 307 -2.75 3.68 -19.24
N MET A 308 -2.42 4.97 -19.28
CA MET A 308 -3.40 6.05 -19.36
C MET A 308 -3.90 6.22 -20.81
N ASP A 309 -5.07 6.83 -20.96
CA ASP A 309 -5.62 7.19 -22.27
C ASP A 309 -4.58 7.95 -23.12
N GLY A 310 -4.37 7.48 -24.36
CA GLY A 310 -3.43 8.08 -25.30
C GLY A 310 -1.98 7.63 -25.13
N GLU A 311 -1.66 6.77 -24.15
CA GLU A 311 -0.33 6.16 -24.04
C GLU A 311 -0.21 4.93 -24.96
N ASP A 312 0.96 4.76 -25.58
CA ASP A 312 1.26 3.65 -26.51
C ASP A 312 2.07 2.56 -25.79
N PRO A 313 1.59 1.29 -25.80
CA PRO A 313 2.34 0.16 -25.23
C PRO A 313 3.76 -0.01 -25.74
N SER A 314 4.06 0.42 -26.98
CA SER A 314 5.39 0.31 -27.57
C SER A 314 6.46 1.15 -26.85
N HIS A 315 6.04 2.12 -26.03
CA HIS A 315 6.93 2.93 -25.18
C HIS A 315 7.24 2.27 -23.84
N CYS A 316 6.61 1.13 -23.55
CA CYS A 316 6.90 0.36 -22.34
C CYS A 316 8.20 -0.43 -22.49
N SER A 317 9.01 -0.43 -21.45
CA SER A 317 10.22 -1.22 -21.34
C SER A 317 10.42 -1.67 -19.88
N ILE A 318 11.36 -2.62 -19.66
CA ILE A 318 11.68 -3.09 -18.32
C ILE A 318 13.17 -2.95 -18.03
N ALA A 319 13.49 -2.82 -16.75
CA ALA A 319 14.83 -2.97 -16.23
C ALA A 319 14.80 -3.83 -14.95
N TYR A 320 15.94 -4.44 -14.61
CA TYR A 320 16.05 -5.25 -13.40
C TYR A 320 16.86 -4.51 -12.34
N ASP A 321 16.31 -4.42 -11.14
CA ASP A 321 17.01 -4.05 -9.92
C ASP A 321 17.02 -5.27 -9.01
N ALA A 322 17.90 -6.22 -9.33
CA ALA A 322 18.00 -7.50 -8.63
C ALA A 322 19.45 -7.97 -8.62
N PRO A 323 19.97 -8.42 -7.45
CA PRO A 323 21.31 -8.98 -7.37
C PRO A 323 21.40 -10.27 -8.20
N ARG A 324 22.57 -10.52 -8.76
CA ARG A 324 22.84 -11.82 -9.40
C ARG A 324 23.25 -12.90 -8.41
N ILE A 325 23.67 -12.49 -7.23
CA ILE A 325 24.19 -13.38 -6.17
C ILE A 325 23.59 -12.94 -4.83
N VAL A 326 23.07 -13.89 -4.06
CA VAL A 326 22.58 -13.70 -2.70
C VAL A 326 23.26 -14.65 -1.72
N THR A 327 23.46 -14.21 -0.47
CA THR A 327 24.28 -14.92 0.53
C THR A 327 23.49 -15.79 1.50
N ALA A 328 22.16 -15.81 1.44
CA ALA A 328 21.33 -16.60 2.35
C ALA A 328 20.20 -17.32 1.61
N PRO A 329 19.73 -18.47 2.08
CA PRO A 329 18.57 -19.14 1.52
C PRO A 329 17.35 -18.23 1.69
N VAL A 330 16.80 -17.78 0.56
CA VAL A 330 15.72 -16.77 0.49
C VAL A 330 14.44 -17.37 -0.09
N SER A 331 14.13 -18.62 0.29
CA SER A 331 12.86 -19.23 -0.15
C SER A 331 11.66 -18.34 0.24
N GLY A 332 10.91 -17.88 -0.75
CA GLY A 332 9.70 -17.10 -0.56
C GLY A 332 9.93 -15.62 -0.17
N LYS A 333 11.17 -15.11 -0.24
CA LYS A 333 11.47 -13.69 0.00
C LYS A 333 11.71 -12.93 -1.30
N ASP A 334 11.51 -11.63 -1.23
CA ASP A 334 11.85 -10.71 -2.31
C ASP A 334 13.37 -10.66 -2.49
N VAL A 335 13.80 -10.90 -3.72
CA VAL A 335 15.21 -10.91 -4.08
C VAL A 335 15.56 -9.83 -5.09
N GLY A 336 14.69 -8.84 -5.24
CA GLY A 336 14.81 -7.71 -6.14
C GLY A 336 13.49 -7.38 -6.80
N LYS A 337 13.54 -6.55 -7.84
CA LYS A 337 12.33 -6.11 -8.55
C LYS A 337 12.59 -5.94 -10.04
N VAL A 338 11.54 -6.04 -10.83
CA VAL A 338 11.46 -5.55 -12.20
C VAL A 338 10.95 -4.11 -12.14
N ILE A 339 11.69 -3.19 -12.76
CA ILE A 339 11.27 -1.80 -12.90
C ILE A 339 10.56 -1.67 -14.23
N ILE A 340 9.33 -1.19 -14.21
CA ILE A 340 8.53 -0.87 -15.39
C ILE A 340 8.83 0.58 -15.75
N LYS A 341 9.12 0.80 -17.04
CA LYS A 341 9.41 2.13 -17.59
C LYS A 341 8.43 2.47 -18.71
N TYR A 342 8.11 3.75 -18.81
CA TYR A 342 7.43 4.37 -19.94
C TYR A 342 8.28 5.54 -20.43
N ASP A 343 8.62 5.60 -21.73
CA ASP A 343 9.59 6.56 -22.29
C ASP A 343 10.91 6.59 -21.49
N ASP A 344 11.46 5.40 -21.17
CA ASP A 344 12.67 5.20 -20.36
C ASP A 344 12.61 5.72 -18.91
N LYS A 345 11.49 6.31 -18.48
CA LYS A 345 11.28 6.78 -17.12
C LYS A 345 10.66 5.67 -16.27
N PRO A 346 11.16 5.40 -15.06
CA PRO A 346 10.52 4.48 -14.15
C PRO A 346 9.10 4.95 -13.80
N VAL A 347 8.10 4.08 -14.01
CA VAL A 347 6.70 4.36 -13.69
C VAL A 347 6.12 3.38 -12.69
N GLY A 348 6.80 2.28 -12.42
CA GLY A 348 6.36 1.30 -11.43
C GLY A 348 7.39 0.19 -11.24
N SER A 349 7.09 -0.73 -10.33
CA SER A 349 7.93 -1.92 -10.13
C SER A 349 7.12 -3.09 -9.57
N VAL A 350 7.56 -4.31 -9.91
CA VAL A 350 6.99 -5.57 -9.41
C VAL A 350 8.11 -6.37 -8.73
N ALA A 351 7.83 -6.90 -7.54
CA ALA A 351 8.79 -7.69 -6.78
C ALA A 351 9.09 -9.02 -7.49
N LEU A 352 10.34 -9.47 -7.35
CA LEU A 352 10.79 -10.79 -7.77
C LEU A 352 10.92 -11.68 -6.54
N HIS A 353 10.14 -12.76 -6.52
CA HIS A 353 10.15 -13.75 -5.45
C HIS A 353 11.02 -14.93 -5.85
N SER A 354 11.84 -15.42 -4.91
CA SER A 354 12.65 -16.60 -5.15
C SER A 354 11.81 -17.87 -5.05
N GLU A 355 11.99 -18.79 -5.98
CA GLU A 355 11.50 -20.15 -5.85
C GLU A 355 12.28 -20.90 -4.76
N ARG A 356 11.71 -22.04 -4.30
CA ARG A 356 12.38 -22.89 -3.33
C ARG A 356 13.73 -23.36 -3.86
N VAL A 357 14.77 -23.18 -3.06
CA VAL A 357 16.11 -23.66 -3.39
C VAL A 357 16.16 -25.17 -3.21
N GLU A 358 16.53 -25.90 -4.25
CA GLU A 358 16.95 -27.29 -4.07
C GLU A 358 18.37 -27.28 -3.51
N GLU A 359 18.56 -27.85 -2.31
CA GLU A 359 19.84 -27.95 -1.66
C GLU A 359 20.73 -28.96 -2.42
N GLY A 360 21.71 -28.46 -3.15
CA GLY A 360 22.71 -29.23 -3.83
C GLY A 360 24.11 -28.83 -3.37
N PHE A 361 24.94 -29.82 -2.94
CA PHE A 361 26.35 -29.57 -2.63
C PHE A 361 27.18 -29.54 -3.93
N SER A 362 27.99 -28.48 -4.14
CA SER A 362 28.98 -28.49 -5.21
C SER A 362 30.29 -27.79 -4.80
N ILE A 363 31.41 -28.30 -5.35
CA ILE A 363 32.77 -27.76 -5.10
C ILE A 363 32.93 -26.30 -5.52
N GLY A 364 32.13 -25.81 -6.49
CA GLY A 364 32.13 -24.41 -6.91
C GLY A 364 31.62 -23.44 -5.83
N SER A 365 30.75 -23.88 -4.84
CA SER A 365 30.26 -23.06 -3.72
C SER A 365 31.40 -22.73 -2.75
N PHE A 366 32.25 -23.66 -2.52
CA PHE A 366 33.42 -23.42 -1.68
C PHE A 366 34.35 -22.37 -2.29
N ILE A 367 34.54 -22.41 -3.61
CA ILE A 367 35.38 -21.43 -4.33
C ILE A 367 34.77 -20.04 -4.28
N VAL A 368 33.46 -19.90 -4.50
CA VAL A 368 32.76 -18.58 -4.45
C VAL A 368 32.64 -18.05 -3.02
N SER A 369 32.46 -18.91 -2.01
CA SER A 369 32.47 -18.46 -0.60
C SER A 369 33.84 -17.97 -0.14
N VAL A 370 34.92 -18.52 -0.71
CA VAL A 370 36.31 -18.13 -0.37
C VAL A 370 36.80 -16.95 -1.22
N PHE A 371 36.33 -16.81 -2.46
CA PHE A 371 36.84 -15.81 -3.42
C PHE A 371 35.77 -14.82 -3.92
N GLY A 372 34.51 -14.93 -3.49
CA GLY A 372 33.38 -14.10 -3.96
C GLY A 372 33.49 -12.60 -3.63
N TRP A 373 34.43 -12.22 -2.78
CA TRP A 373 34.80 -10.83 -2.54
C TRP A 373 35.68 -10.21 -3.65
N MET A 374 36.14 -11.04 -4.61
CA MET A 374 36.94 -10.61 -5.77
C MET A 374 36.11 -10.46 -7.06
N LEU A 375 34.85 -10.83 -7.07
CA LEU A 375 33.90 -10.74 -8.19
C LEU A 375 32.81 -9.71 -7.92
#